data_acd7af3dda0f4683f386310e1b65b361
#
_entry.id   acd7af3dda0f4683f386310e1b65b361
#
_cell.length_a   1.000
_cell.length_b   1.000
_cell.length_c   1.000
_cell.angle_alpha   90.00
_cell.angle_beta   90.00
_cell.angle_gamma   90.00
#
_symmetry.space_group_name_H-M   'P 1'
#
loop_
_entity.id
_entity.type
_entity.pdbx_description
1 polymer ?
#
loop_
_entity_poly.entity_id
_entity_poly.type
_entity_poly.pdbx_seq_one_letter_code
_entity_poly.pdbx_strand_id
1 'polypeptide(L)'
;MPHSSTDFKLEIQNHLDKNFTRDLKILDVGPGAGMYGEMLSNYSNVLNYSLGFKLDCIEIHPPYIEKYNLRDVYENVFEGNICDFDFTHYDYIILGDILEHLNIKDAQKLIDKINDNNIKCMVAVPYLSEQGEYAGNIYERHLQEDLTPEIMGQRYPSLKLLYG
;
A
#
# COMPACT_ATOMS: atom_id res chain seq x y z
N MET A 1 -13.71 -0.36 -5.46
CA MET A 1 -13.73 -1.82 -5.15
C MET A 1 -12.43 -2.14 -4.41
N PRO A 2 -12.43 -3.00 -3.39
CA PRO A 2 -11.22 -3.32 -2.60
C PRO A 2 -10.24 -4.21 -3.38
N HIS A 3 -10.10 -3.95 -4.65
CA HIS A 3 -9.19 -4.64 -5.55
C HIS A 3 -8.41 -3.58 -6.33
N SER A 4 -7.11 -3.55 -6.14
CA SER A 4 -6.21 -2.72 -6.94
C SER A 4 -6.33 -3.08 -8.43
N SER A 5 -6.09 -2.10 -9.31
CA SER A 5 -5.95 -2.36 -10.74
C SER A 5 -4.94 -3.48 -10.99
N THR A 6 -5.17 -4.28 -12.03
CA THR A 6 -4.20 -5.30 -12.49
C THR A 6 -3.08 -4.69 -13.33
N ASP A 7 -3.20 -3.42 -13.71
CA ASP A 7 -2.20 -2.72 -14.51
C ASP A 7 -0.87 -2.60 -13.74
N PHE A 8 0.23 -2.74 -14.46
CA PHE A 8 1.60 -2.65 -13.92
C PHE A 8 1.95 -3.60 -12.77
N LYS A 9 1.14 -4.64 -12.48
CA LYS A 9 1.44 -5.57 -11.37
C LYS A 9 2.75 -6.34 -11.58
N LEU A 10 3.06 -6.70 -12.83
CA LEU A 10 4.33 -7.36 -13.14
C LEU A 10 5.52 -6.42 -12.94
N GLU A 11 5.40 -5.17 -13.35
CA GLU A 11 6.41 -4.14 -13.16
C GLU A 11 6.60 -3.83 -11.67
N ILE A 12 5.51 -3.74 -10.92
CA ILE A 12 5.52 -3.58 -9.46
C ILE A 12 6.24 -4.76 -8.82
N GLN A 13 5.88 -5.99 -9.16
CA GLN A 13 6.54 -7.18 -8.65
C GLN A 13 8.04 -7.16 -8.95
N ASN A 14 8.44 -6.89 -10.18
CA ASN A 14 9.85 -6.78 -10.56
C ASN A 14 10.59 -5.67 -9.77
N HIS A 15 9.90 -4.58 -9.42
CA HIS A 15 10.48 -3.52 -8.60
C HIS A 15 10.67 -3.99 -7.16
N LEU A 16 9.67 -4.62 -6.57
CA LEU A 16 9.74 -5.16 -5.22
C LEU A 16 10.85 -6.22 -5.11
N ASP A 17 10.94 -7.14 -6.06
CA ASP A 17 11.95 -8.19 -6.11
C ASP A 17 13.39 -7.66 -6.12
N LYS A 18 13.63 -6.55 -6.83
CA LYS A 18 14.94 -5.90 -6.89
C LYS A 18 15.32 -5.14 -5.62
N ASN A 19 14.32 -4.71 -4.84
CA ASN A 19 14.51 -3.88 -3.66
C ASN A 19 14.41 -4.66 -2.35
N PHE A 20 13.81 -5.85 -2.37
CA PHE A 20 13.68 -6.67 -1.16
C PHE A 20 14.94 -7.48 -0.90
N THR A 21 15.55 -7.17 0.22
CA THR A 21 16.64 -7.94 0.81
C THR A 21 16.11 -8.79 1.97
N ARG A 22 16.95 -9.65 2.53
CA ARG A 22 16.56 -10.48 3.68
C ARG A 22 16.22 -9.61 4.90
N ASP A 23 15.32 -10.12 5.73
CA ASP A 23 14.96 -9.60 7.06
C ASP A 23 14.25 -8.22 7.04
N LEU A 24 13.65 -7.81 5.93
CA LEU A 24 12.84 -6.58 5.87
C LEU A 24 11.55 -6.72 6.67
N LYS A 25 11.18 -5.64 7.36
CA LYS A 25 9.85 -5.45 7.92
C LYS A 25 9.02 -4.60 6.96
N ILE A 26 7.97 -5.19 6.43
CA ILE A 26 7.12 -4.59 5.41
C ILE A 26 5.74 -4.35 5.99
N LEU A 27 5.19 -3.17 5.76
CA LEU A 27 3.81 -2.83 6.10
C LEU A 27 3.01 -2.61 4.82
N ASP A 28 1.97 -3.41 4.62
CA ASP A 28 0.95 -3.22 3.58
C ASP A 28 -0.22 -2.43 4.16
N VAL A 29 -0.50 -1.27 3.59
CA VAL A 29 -1.54 -0.35 4.09
C VAL A 29 -2.80 -0.50 3.27
N GLY A 30 -3.93 -0.76 3.93
CA GLY A 30 -5.21 -0.97 3.29
C GLY A 30 -5.17 -2.14 2.30
N PRO A 31 -4.80 -3.34 2.73
CA PRO A 31 -4.51 -4.47 1.83
C PRO A 31 -5.71 -4.90 0.98
N GLY A 32 -6.92 -4.44 1.32
CA GLY A 32 -8.15 -4.83 0.64
C GLY A 32 -8.28 -6.35 0.58
N ALA A 33 -8.26 -6.92 -0.63
CA ALA A 33 -8.30 -8.38 -0.82
C ALA A 33 -6.95 -9.09 -0.63
N GLY A 34 -5.91 -8.41 -0.15
CA GLY A 34 -4.60 -9.00 0.15
C GLY A 34 -3.68 -9.24 -1.05
N MET A 35 -3.91 -8.53 -2.15
CA MET A 35 -3.19 -8.80 -3.41
C MET A 35 -1.66 -8.67 -3.27
N TYR A 36 -1.17 -7.62 -2.64
CA TYR A 36 0.29 -7.44 -2.46
C TYR A 36 0.87 -8.47 -1.50
N GLY A 37 0.12 -8.83 -0.45
CA GLY A 37 0.51 -9.88 0.48
C GLY A 37 0.64 -11.24 -0.20
N GLU A 38 -0.34 -11.63 -1.01
CA GLU A 38 -0.29 -12.89 -1.78
C GLU A 38 0.84 -12.87 -2.82
N MET A 39 1.03 -11.75 -3.52
CA MET A 39 2.10 -11.59 -4.50
C MET A 39 3.48 -11.84 -3.86
N LEU A 40 3.74 -11.25 -2.69
CA LEU A 40 5.01 -11.39 -1.97
C LEU A 40 5.18 -12.79 -1.37
N SER A 41 4.12 -13.36 -0.80
CA SER A 41 4.14 -14.71 -0.23
C SER A 41 4.37 -15.78 -1.29
N ASN A 42 3.70 -15.66 -2.45
CA ASN A 42 3.89 -16.61 -3.56
C ASN A 42 5.30 -16.53 -4.15
N TYR A 43 5.90 -15.35 -4.23
CA TYR A 43 7.26 -15.19 -4.72
C TYR A 43 8.27 -15.91 -3.82
N SER A 44 8.14 -15.77 -2.51
CA SER A 44 8.97 -16.49 -1.53
C SER A 44 8.87 -18.01 -1.70
N ASN A 45 7.67 -18.53 -1.95
CA ASN A 45 7.42 -19.95 -2.13
C ASN A 45 7.99 -20.51 -3.43
N VAL A 46 7.87 -19.77 -4.55
CA VAL A 46 8.33 -20.21 -5.88
C VAL A 46 9.85 -20.32 -5.96
N LEU A 47 10.57 -19.44 -5.28
CA LEU A 47 12.04 -19.44 -5.30
C LEU A 47 12.70 -20.37 -4.28
N ASN A 48 11.90 -21.10 -3.45
CA ASN A 48 12.44 -21.87 -2.32
C ASN A 48 13.39 -21.05 -1.41
N TYR A 49 13.33 -19.75 -1.49
CA TYR A 49 14.04 -18.83 -0.64
C TYR A 49 13.09 -18.29 0.41
N SER A 50 13.23 -18.70 1.65
CA SER A 50 12.73 -17.90 2.75
C SER A 50 13.50 -16.57 2.72
N LEU A 51 12.90 -15.53 2.17
CA LEU A 51 13.50 -14.19 2.14
C LEU A 51 13.55 -13.59 3.55
N GLY A 52 12.89 -14.23 4.53
CA GLY A 52 12.92 -13.85 5.95
C GLY A 52 12.26 -12.50 6.22
N PHE A 53 11.55 -11.91 5.23
CA PHE A 53 10.82 -10.67 5.50
C PHE A 53 9.59 -10.93 6.38
N LYS A 54 9.25 -9.93 7.19
CA LYS A 54 8.02 -9.89 7.97
C LYS A 54 7.04 -9.00 7.27
N LEU A 55 5.86 -9.54 6.99
CA LEU A 55 4.81 -8.84 6.26
C LEU A 55 3.61 -8.65 7.19
N ASP A 56 3.41 -7.42 7.59
CA ASP A 56 2.27 -6.99 8.39
C ASP A 56 1.33 -6.14 7.54
N CYS A 57 0.08 -5.98 7.97
CA CYS A 57 -0.82 -5.02 7.35
C CYS A 57 -1.59 -4.20 8.37
N ILE A 58 -2.09 -3.05 7.91
CA ILE A 58 -3.05 -2.22 8.66
C ILE A 58 -4.28 -1.94 7.80
N GLU A 59 -5.47 -2.24 8.33
CA GLU A 59 -6.76 -2.09 7.65
C GLU A 59 -7.67 -1.18 8.46
N ILE A 60 -8.22 -0.15 7.80
CA ILE A 60 -9.12 0.83 8.42
C ILE A 60 -10.56 0.31 8.52
N HIS A 61 -10.94 -0.66 7.68
CA HIS A 61 -12.27 -1.25 7.62
C HIS A 61 -12.27 -2.71 8.11
N PRO A 62 -12.48 -2.96 9.41
CA PRO A 62 -12.34 -4.30 10.02
C PRO A 62 -13.12 -5.43 9.30
N PRO A 63 -14.30 -5.20 8.69
CA PRO A 63 -14.99 -6.25 7.96
C PRO A 63 -14.17 -6.88 6.80
N TYR A 64 -13.19 -6.15 6.24
CA TYR A 64 -12.33 -6.70 5.19
C TYR A 64 -11.33 -7.72 5.72
N ILE A 65 -10.90 -7.60 6.98
CA ILE A 65 -9.98 -8.54 7.61
C ILE A 65 -10.55 -9.95 7.58
N GLU A 66 -11.82 -10.09 8.01
CA GLU A 66 -12.50 -11.39 8.03
C GLU A 66 -12.94 -11.83 6.63
N LYS A 67 -13.47 -10.89 5.83
CA LYS A 67 -13.98 -11.19 4.48
C LYS A 67 -12.91 -11.77 3.57
N TYR A 68 -11.68 -11.27 3.69
CA TYR A 68 -10.55 -11.66 2.82
C TYR A 68 -9.52 -12.54 3.51
N ASN A 69 -9.82 -13.04 4.73
CA ASN A 69 -8.94 -13.90 5.50
C ASN A 69 -7.50 -13.33 5.61
N LEU A 70 -7.37 -12.04 5.88
CA LEU A 70 -6.06 -11.37 5.87
C LEU A 70 -5.09 -11.98 6.88
N ARG A 71 -5.59 -12.59 7.97
CA ARG A 71 -4.77 -13.28 8.99
C ARG A 71 -4.08 -14.55 8.48
N ASP A 72 -4.48 -15.06 7.32
CA ASP A 72 -3.81 -16.19 6.66
C ASP A 72 -2.65 -15.74 5.77
N VAL A 73 -2.61 -14.45 5.42
CA VAL A 73 -1.63 -13.85 4.50
C VAL A 73 -0.54 -13.06 5.25
N TYR A 74 -0.92 -12.34 6.31
CA TYR A 74 -0.03 -11.42 7.04
C TYR A 74 0.31 -11.95 8.44
N GLU A 75 1.54 -11.69 8.90
CA GLU A 75 1.98 -12.11 10.25
C GLU A 75 1.18 -11.38 11.33
N ASN A 76 1.04 -10.06 11.19
CA ASN A 76 0.22 -9.25 12.06
C ASN A 76 -0.76 -8.42 11.23
N VAL A 77 -2.00 -8.37 11.69
CA VAL A 77 -3.08 -7.57 11.08
C VAL A 77 -3.55 -6.56 12.11
N PHE A 78 -3.27 -5.29 11.83
CA PHE A 78 -3.67 -4.18 12.69
C PHE A 78 -4.97 -3.55 12.18
N GLU A 79 -5.84 -3.16 13.10
CA GLU A 79 -7.06 -2.42 12.79
C GLU A 79 -6.81 -0.95 13.10
N GLY A 80 -6.98 -0.06 12.11
CA GLY A 80 -6.83 1.36 12.34
C GLY A 80 -6.46 2.18 11.13
N ASN A 81 -6.26 3.48 11.37
CA ASN A 81 -5.87 4.45 10.36
C ASN A 81 -4.34 4.58 10.33
N ILE A 82 -3.75 4.48 9.14
CA ILE A 82 -2.30 4.65 8.96
C ILE A 82 -1.79 6.02 9.44
N CYS A 83 -2.62 7.06 9.37
CA CYS A 83 -2.24 8.40 9.80
C CYS A 83 -1.98 8.48 11.32
N ASP A 84 -2.59 7.59 12.10
CA ASP A 84 -2.46 7.51 13.56
C ASP A 84 -1.53 6.39 14.02
N PHE A 85 -1.06 5.56 13.10
CA PHE A 85 -0.24 4.39 13.39
C PHE A 85 1.24 4.74 13.49
N ASP A 86 1.96 4.08 14.41
CA ASP A 86 3.41 4.17 14.47
C ASP A 86 4.06 3.10 13.59
N PHE A 87 4.51 3.53 12.42
CA PHE A 87 5.18 2.68 11.43
C PHE A 87 6.70 2.92 11.36
N THR A 88 7.27 3.67 12.30
CA THR A 88 8.68 4.08 12.23
C THR A 88 9.68 2.92 12.35
N HIS A 89 9.21 1.75 12.75
CA HIS A 89 10.00 0.53 12.87
C HIS A 89 9.95 -0.40 11.65
N TYR A 90 9.24 0.02 10.57
CA TYR A 90 9.22 -0.70 9.30
C TYR A 90 10.30 -0.18 8.36
N ASP A 91 10.80 -1.08 7.50
CA ASP A 91 11.82 -0.77 6.50
C ASP A 91 11.20 -0.38 5.15
N TYR A 92 9.99 -0.89 4.89
CA TYR A 92 9.28 -0.67 3.64
C TYR A 92 7.76 -0.55 3.86
N ILE A 93 7.12 0.39 3.16
CA ILE A 93 5.67 0.60 3.20
C ILE A 93 5.10 0.47 1.79
N ILE A 94 4.02 -0.29 1.67
CA ILE A 94 3.23 -0.42 0.45
C ILE A 94 1.97 0.42 0.62
N LEU A 95 1.77 1.39 -0.29
CA LEU A 95 0.59 2.23 -0.40
C LEU A 95 -0.08 1.95 -1.76
N GLY A 96 -0.71 0.78 -1.86
CA GLY A 96 -1.39 0.34 -3.06
C GLY A 96 -2.83 0.83 -3.08
N ASP A 97 -3.13 1.85 -3.89
CA ASP A 97 -4.45 2.50 -3.97
C ASP A 97 -4.91 3.05 -2.59
N ILE A 98 -4.08 3.92 -1.99
CA ILE A 98 -4.31 4.52 -0.66
C ILE A 98 -4.35 6.05 -0.72
N LEU A 99 -3.44 6.70 -1.45
CA LEU A 99 -3.34 8.17 -1.37
C LEU A 99 -4.60 8.86 -1.88
N GLU A 100 -5.30 8.31 -2.86
CA GLU A 100 -6.55 8.83 -3.39
C GLU A 100 -7.69 8.83 -2.37
N HIS A 101 -7.64 7.94 -1.37
CA HIS A 101 -8.62 7.86 -0.29
C HIS A 101 -8.35 8.84 0.86
N LEU A 102 -7.17 9.44 0.91
CA LEU A 102 -6.80 10.45 1.90
C LEU A 102 -7.05 11.86 1.34
N ASN A 103 -7.41 12.80 2.22
CA ASN A 103 -7.33 14.21 1.82
C ASN A 103 -5.87 14.61 1.59
N ILE A 104 -5.64 15.63 0.76
CA ILE A 104 -4.30 16.05 0.33
C ILE A 104 -3.36 16.30 1.53
N LYS A 105 -3.87 16.95 2.58
CA LYS A 105 -3.06 17.31 3.75
C LYS A 105 -2.59 16.09 4.53
N ASP A 106 -3.45 15.10 4.72
CA ASP A 106 -3.10 13.88 5.45
C ASP A 106 -2.20 12.97 4.61
N ALA A 107 -2.44 12.89 3.30
CA ALA A 107 -1.57 12.18 2.37
C ALA A 107 -0.15 12.79 2.33
N GLN A 108 -0.03 14.13 2.28
CA GLN A 108 1.26 14.83 2.35
C GLN A 108 1.98 14.54 3.66
N LYS A 109 1.29 14.65 4.81
CA LYS A 109 1.88 14.33 6.12
C LYS A 109 2.37 12.88 6.21
N LEU A 110 1.61 11.94 5.63
CA LEU A 110 2.01 10.53 5.59
C LEU A 110 3.31 10.36 4.80
N ILE A 111 3.39 10.93 3.60
CA ILE A 111 4.60 10.87 2.77
C ILE A 111 5.79 11.56 3.44
N ASP A 112 5.57 12.74 4.05
CA ASP A 112 6.62 13.45 4.80
C ASP A 112 7.13 12.59 5.97
N LYS A 113 6.24 11.98 6.76
CA LYS A 113 6.63 11.10 7.87
C LYS A 113 7.42 9.87 7.40
N ILE A 114 7.08 9.30 6.25
CA ILE A 114 7.82 8.20 5.62
C ILE A 114 9.24 8.67 5.26
N ASN A 115 9.36 9.84 4.60
CA ASN A 115 10.64 10.39 4.18
C ASN A 115 11.52 10.80 5.38
N ASP A 116 10.96 11.46 6.39
CA ASP A 116 11.68 11.91 7.57
C ASP A 116 12.30 10.74 8.36
N ASN A 117 11.68 9.57 8.29
CA ASN A 117 12.18 8.35 8.91
C ASN A 117 13.04 7.48 7.95
N ASN A 118 13.35 7.97 6.73
CA ASN A 118 14.10 7.24 5.71
C ASN A 118 13.52 5.85 5.36
N ILE A 119 12.21 5.69 5.46
CA ILE A 119 11.52 4.46 5.13
C ILE A 119 11.31 4.43 3.61
N LYS A 120 11.60 3.31 2.97
CA LYS A 120 11.26 3.13 1.56
C LYS A 120 9.77 2.92 1.39
N CYS A 121 9.19 3.45 0.32
CA CYS A 121 7.79 3.15 0.02
C CYS A 121 7.57 2.94 -1.48
N MET A 122 6.54 2.16 -1.78
CA MET A 122 5.92 2.07 -3.09
C MET A 122 4.51 2.66 -2.99
N VAL A 123 4.17 3.48 -3.97
CA VAL A 123 2.85 4.08 -4.10
C VAL A 123 2.27 3.69 -5.46
N ALA A 124 1.05 3.17 -5.46
CA ALA A 124 0.23 3.01 -6.66
C ALA A 124 -1.08 3.78 -6.46
N VAL A 125 -1.53 4.48 -7.48
CA VAL A 125 -2.81 5.22 -7.48
C VAL A 125 -3.45 5.13 -8.86
N PRO A 126 -4.77 5.07 -8.96
CA PRO A 126 -5.47 5.22 -10.24
C PRO A 126 -5.45 6.69 -10.65
N TYR A 127 -5.31 6.96 -11.96
CA TYR A 127 -5.37 8.31 -12.48
C TYR A 127 -6.79 8.66 -12.94
N LEU A 128 -7.21 9.90 -12.66
CA LEU A 128 -8.51 10.47 -13.07
C LEU A 128 -9.68 9.53 -12.74
N SER A 129 -9.68 8.99 -11.53
CA SER A 129 -10.63 7.97 -11.09
C SER A 129 -11.57 8.52 -10.03
N GLU A 130 -12.85 8.56 -10.37
CA GLU A 130 -13.92 8.88 -9.43
C GLU A 130 -14.44 7.60 -8.78
N GLN A 131 -14.53 7.58 -7.46
CA GLN A 131 -15.12 6.47 -6.71
C GLN A 131 -15.85 6.98 -5.47
N GLY A 132 -17.08 6.57 -5.31
CA GLY A 132 -17.87 6.78 -4.08
C GLY A 132 -17.65 5.67 -3.06
N GLU A 133 -18.55 5.62 -2.08
CA GLU A 133 -18.61 4.53 -1.11
C GLU A 133 -18.86 3.18 -1.81
N TYR A 134 -18.27 2.12 -1.28
CA TYR A 134 -18.48 0.78 -1.81
C TYR A 134 -18.98 -0.17 -0.71
N ALA A 135 -20.13 -0.81 -0.93
CA ALA A 135 -20.71 -1.79 0.00
C ALA A 135 -20.83 -1.28 1.47
N GLY A 136 -21.12 0.02 1.65
CA GLY A 136 -21.22 0.66 2.96
C GLY A 136 -19.88 1.05 3.59
N ASN A 137 -18.78 0.83 2.89
CA ASN A 137 -17.46 1.31 3.31
C ASN A 137 -17.21 2.72 2.78
N ILE A 138 -17.24 3.71 3.68
CA ILE A 138 -16.99 5.12 3.36
C ILE A 138 -15.53 5.41 3.00
N TYR A 139 -14.61 4.57 3.48
CA TYR A 139 -13.17 4.70 3.22
C TYR A 139 -12.77 4.33 1.79
N GLU A 140 -13.69 3.72 1.02
CA GLU A 140 -13.49 3.46 -0.41
C GLU A 140 -13.66 4.71 -1.30
N ARG A 141 -14.15 5.83 -0.73
CA ARG A 141 -14.32 7.06 -1.49
C ARG A 141 -12.98 7.67 -1.88
N HIS A 142 -12.84 8.05 -3.15
CA HIS A 142 -11.73 8.87 -3.58
C HIS A 142 -11.94 10.33 -3.17
N LEU A 143 -10.95 10.88 -2.47
CA LEU A 143 -10.89 12.29 -2.09
C LEU A 143 -9.95 13.09 -2.99
N GLN A 144 -9.16 12.42 -3.82
CA GLN A 144 -8.26 12.97 -4.81
C GLN A 144 -8.53 12.30 -6.17
N GLU A 145 -9.63 12.70 -6.81
CA GLU A 145 -10.10 12.12 -8.08
C GLU A 145 -9.31 12.65 -9.30
N ASP A 146 -8.53 13.71 -9.09
CA ASP A 146 -7.80 14.47 -10.13
C ASP A 146 -6.34 14.02 -10.27
N LEU A 147 -5.94 12.90 -9.71
CA LEU A 147 -4.55 12.44 -9.77
C LEU A 147 -4.12 12.16 -11.20
N THR A 148 -2.98 12.72 -11.58
CA THR A 148 -2.21 12.47 -12.80
C THR A 148 -0.73 12.43 -12.44
N PRO A 149 0.18 12.00 -13.33
CA PRO A 149 1.62 12.07 -13.07
C PRO A 149 2.09 13.49 -12.70
N GLU A 150 1.54 14.52 -13.35
CA GLU A 150 1.87 15.93 -13.08
C GLU A 150 1.37 16.37 -11.71
N ILE A 151 0.13 16.03 -11.35
CA ILE A 151 -0.46 16.35 -10.04
C ILE A 151 0.27 15.60 -8.92
N MET A 152 0.61 14.32 -9.14
CA MET A 152 1.41 13.54 -8.19
C MET A 152 2.77 14.20 -7.95
N GLY A 153 3.48 14.63 -8.99
CA GLY A 153 4.75 15.33 -8.88
C GLY A 153 4.64 16.69 -8.16
N GLN A 154 3.51 17.38 -8.29
CA GLN A 154 3.27 18.64 -7.58
C GLN A 154 2.92 18.43 -6.10
N ARG A 155 2.05 17.47 -5.79
CA ARG A 155 1.58 17.19 -4.42
C ARG A 155 2.61 16.44 -3.58
N TYR A 156 3.36 15.53 -4.22
CA TYR A 156 4.28 14.60 -3.57
C TYR A 156 5.66 14.61 -4.25
N PRO A 157 6.39 15.73 -4.23
CA PRO A 157 7.63 15.92 -5.03
C PRO A 157 8.77 14.98 -4.64
N SER A 158 8.70 14.33 -3.48
CA SER A 158 9.67 13.32 -3.05
C SER A 158 9.45 11.95 -3.71
N LEU A 159 8.27 11.69 -4.27
CA LEU A 159 7.98 10.46 -4.99
C LEU A 159 8.57 10.52 -6.41
N LYS A 160 9.12 9.40 -6.85
CA LYS A 160 9.67 9.25 -8.20
C LYS A 160 8.74 8.37 -9.03
N LEU A 161 8.26 8.89 -10.15
CA LEU A 161 7.50 8.09 -11.11
C LEU A 161 8.36 6.96 -11.67
N LEU A 162 7.83 5.73 -11.60
CA LEU A 162 8.45 4.54 -12.18
C LEU A 162 7.71 4.09 -13.44
N TYR A 163 6.38 4.04 -13.36
CA TYR A 163 5.49 3.60 -14.44
C TYR A 163 4.21 4.46 -14.40
N GLY A 164 3.68 4.78 -15.57
CA GLY A 164 2.47 5.57 -15.68
C GLY A 164 2.01 5.75 -17.13
#